data_6556c6da80283e500c66b53df5270e9b
#
_entry.id   6556c6da80283e500c66b53df5270e9b
#
_cell.length_a   1.000
_cell.length_b   1.000
_cell.length_c   1.000
_cell.angle_alpha   90.00
_cell.angle_beta   90.00
_cell.angle_gamma   90.00
#
_symmetry.space_group_name_H-M   'P 1'
#
loop_
_entity.id
_entity.type
_entity.pdbx_description
1 polymer ?
#
loop_
_entity_poly.entity_id
_entity_poly.type
_entity_poly.pdbx_seq_one_letter_code
_entity_poly.pdbx_strand_id
1 'polypeptide(L)'
;MRISITDRCNLRCRYCMPEGVELVPMKNILSYEEIEMVCQAAAKAGIRKFKITGGEPLVRLGCPELIGKIKKIPGVEQVTMTTNGVLLSKYLPELLKNGLDAVNISLDTLDRERYQVITGRDELFRVLESVDQAVDAGIPVKINSVLQKGMNEDEFLALARLTLEKKLDVRFIEMMPIGLGKKFETIYNEDILEELKKQYPDIQEDRQIHGNGPAVYVKLPVGQGSVGFISALHGKFCQYCNRIRMTAQGCLKPCLCYGKGVE
;
A
#
# COMPACT_ATOMS: atom_id res chain seq x y z
N MET A 1 8.89 9.94 3.07
CA MET A 1 7.63 10.73 2.99
C MET A 1 6.60 9.99 2.16
N ARG A 2 5.30 10.07 2.49
CA ARG A 2 4.19 9.53 1.66
C ARG A 2 3.45 10.70 1.03
N ILE A 3 3.20 10.64 -0.26
CA ILE A 3 2.62 11.73 -1.04
C ILE A 3 1.36 11.22 -1.72
N SER A 4 0.21 11.78 -1.33
CA SER A 4 -1.03 11.58 -2.04
C SER A 4 -1.07 12.56 -3.22
N ILE A 5 -1.06 12.03 -4.45
CA ILE A 5 -1.05 12.88 -5.65
C ILE A 5 -2.45 13.18 -6.18
N THR A 6 -3.46 12.47 -5.68
CA THR A 6 -4.87 12.65 -6.05
C THR A 6 -5.77 12.05 -4.98
N ASP A 7 -6.99 12.53 -4.87
CA ASP A 7 -8.07 11.95 -4.09
C ASP A 7 -8.97 11.01 -4.92
N ARG A 8 -8.76 10.95 -6.25
CA ARG A 8 -9.57 10.13 -7.15
C ARG A 8 -9.12 8.69 -7.13
N CYS A 9 -10.10 7.79 -7.28
CA CYS A 9 -9.87 6.36 -7.39
C CYS A 9 -10.82 5.74 -8.40
N ASN A 10 -10.39 4.69 -9.09
CA ASN A 10 -11.22 3.89 -9.99
C ASN A 10 -11.97 2.75 -9.29
N LEU A 11 -11.73 2.53 -7.99
CA LEU A 11 -12.49 1.62 -7.13
C LEU A 11 -13.38 2.38 -6.14
N ARG A 12 -14.33 1.67 -5.52
CA ARG A 12 -15.25 2.18 -4.52
C ARG A 12 -15.26 1.30 -3.27
N CYS A 13 -14.07 1.10 -2.69
CA CYS A 13 -13.91 0.23 -1.53
C CYS A 13 -14.77 0.71 -0.36
N ARG A 14 -15.58 -0.20 0.19
CA ARG A 14 -16.59 0.06 1.25
C ARG A 14 -16.02 0.73 2.50
N TYR A 15 -14.80 0.37 2.86
CA TYR A 15 -14.14 0.90 4.06
C TYR A 15 -13.30 2.16 3.81
N CYS A 16 -13.08 2.53 2.53
CA CYS A 16 -12.18 3.64 2.16
C CYS A 16 -12.94 4.78 1.47
N MET A 17 -13.48 4.53 0.30
CA MET A 17 -14.08 5.54 -0.57
C MET A 17 -15.31 4.96 -1.32
N PRO A 18 -16.42 4.68 -0.61
CA PRO A 18 -17.66 4.21 -1.26
C PRO A 18 -18.23 5.28 -2.21
N GLU A 19 -19.27 4.90 -2.94
CA GLU A 19 -20.01 5.86 -3.77
C GLU A 19 -20.53 7.04 -2.91
N GLY A 20 -20.59 8.24 -3.51
CA GLY A 20 -21.09 9.45 -2.87
C GLY A 20 -20.06 10.20 -2.01
N VAL A 21 -18.81 9.75 -1.93
CA VAL A 21 -17.75 10.54 -1.27
C VAL A 21 -17.45 11.79 -2.10
N GLU A 22 -17.51 12.94 -1.45
CA GLU A 22 -17.19 14.23 -2.08
C GLU A 22 -15.69 14.31 -2.40
N LEU A 23 -15.38 14.67 -3.64
CA LEU A 23 -14.01 14.81 -4.12
C LEU A 23 -13.53 16.26 -4.00
N VAL A 24 -12.25 16.43 -3.76
CA VAL A 24 -11.61 17.75 -3.75
C VAL A 24 -11.69 18.38 -5.15
N PRO A 25 -12.08 19.67 -5.26
CA PRO A 25 -12.01 20.36 -6.55
C PRO A 25 -10.61 20.32 -7.15
N MET A 26 -10.50 20.05 -8.47
CA MET A 26 -9.21 19.89 -9.16
C MET A 26 -8.25 21.06 -8.94
N LYS A 27 -8.78 22.28 -8.88
CA LYS A 27 -7.99 23.52 -8.61
C LYS A 27 -7.29 23.53 -7.25
N ASN A 28 -7.73 22.68 -6.31
CA ASN A 28 -7.18 22.58 -4.95
C ASN A 28 -6.21 21.37 -4.83
N ILE A 29 -5.96 20.64 -5.91
CA ILE A 29 -5.00 19.54 -5.93
C ILE A 29 -3.67 20.09 -6.45
N LEU A 30 -2.58 19.82 -5.74
CA LEU A 30 -1.25 20.26 -6.15
C LEU A 30 -0.90 19.81 -7.57
N SER A 31 -0.28 20.67 -8.34
CA SER A 31 0.35 20.34 -9.61
C SER A 31 1.56 19.41 -9.40
N TYR A 32 2.05 18.78 -10.45
CA TYR A 32 3.25 17.97 -10.34
C TYR A 32 4.52 18.79 -10.07
N GLU A 33 4.54 20.03 -10.54
CA GLU A 33 5.61 21.00 -10.28
C GLU A 33 5.65 21.38 -8.80
N GLU A 34 4.50 21.63 -8.19
CA GLU A 34 4.40 21.91 -6.74
C GLU A 34 4.81 20.69 -5.91
N ILE A 35 4.37 19.49 -6.29
CA ILE A 35 4.80 18.23 -5.63
C ILE A 35 6.33 18.07 -5.75
N GLU A 36 6.91 18.32 -6.91
CA GLU A 36 8.35 18.23 -7.13
C GLU A 36 9.09 19.24 -6.25
N MET A 37 8.65 20.49 -6.14
CA MET A 37 9.23 21.49 -5.25
C MET A 37 9.21 21.05 -3.79
N VAL A 38 8.10 20.47 -3.32
CA VAL A 38 8.02 19.92 -1.96
C VAL A 38 8.98 18.75 -1.77
N CYS A 39 9.11 17.86 -2.75
CA CYS A 39 10.06 16.75 -2.70
C CYS A 39 11.52 17.24 -2.66
N GLN A 40 11.87 18.29 -3.41
CA GLN A 40 13.20 18.91 -3.37
C GLN A 40 13.49 19.51 -1.99
N ALA A 41 12.55 20.25 -1.41
CA ALA A 41 12.68 20.80 -0.07
C ALA A 41 12.81 19.68 0.99
N ALA A 42 12.00 18.64 0.89
CA ALA A 42 12.04 17.48 1.77
C ALA A 42 13.37 16.71 1.66
N ALA A 43 13.92 16.56 0.45
CA ALA A 43 15.23 15.93 0.23
C ALA A 43 16.36 16.76 0.85
N LYS A 44 16.33 18.10 0.72
CA LYS A 44 17.28 19.01 1.39
C LYS A 44 17.18 18.88 2.92
N ALA A 45 15.99 18.64 3.45
CA ALA A 45 15.76 18.37 4.88
C ALA A 45 16.14 16.94 5.33
N GLY A 46 16.74 16.11 4.43
CA GLY A 46 17.22 14.76 4.73
C GLY A 46 16.23 13.63 4.49
N ILE A 47 15.08 13.88 3.87
CA ILE A 47 14.14 12.82 3.49
C ILE A 47 14.64 12.16 2.20
N ARG A 48 14.99 10.87 2.28
CA ARG A 48 15.59 10.14 1.18
C ARG A 48 14.63 9.18 0.46
N LYS A 49 13.48 8.88 1.07
CA LYS A 49 12.57 7.84 0.57
C LYS A 49 11.16 8.38 0.43
N PHE A 50 10.64 8.27 -0.77
CA PHE A 50 9.33 8.76 -1.15
C PHE A 50 8.40 7.62 -1.52
N LYS A 51 7.13 7.73 -1.16
CA LYS A 51 6.09 6.79 -1.54
C LYS A 51 4.93 7.53 -2.17
N ILE A 52 4.69 7.25 -3.44
CA ILE A 52 3.57 7.79 -4.19
C ILE A 52 2.31 6.98 -3.86
N THR A 53 1.24 7.70 -3.57
CA THR A 53 -0.08 7.16 -3.24
C THR A 53 -1.16 8.17 -3.66
N GLY A 54 -2.40 7.95 -3.22
CA GLY A 54 -3.50 8.86 -3.53
C GLY A 54 -4.80 8.27 -3.01
N GLY A 55 -5.90 8.54 -3.72
CA GLY A 55 -6.90 7.55 -3.97
C GLY A 55 -6.23 6.41 -4.74
N GLU A 56 -6.22 6.48 -6.08
CA GLU A 56 -5.36 5.61 -6.89
C GLU A 56 -4.40 6.49 -7.71
N PRO A 57 -3.07 6.40 -7.51
CA PRO A 57 -2.13 7.29 -8.18
C PRO A 57 -2.12 7.13 -9.70
N LEU A 58 -2.37 5.94 -10.22
CA LEU A 58 -2.34 5.66 -11.66
C LEU A 58 -3.56 6.18 -12.44
N VAL A 59 -4.60 6.70 -11.77
CA VAL A 59 -5.67 7.41 -12.47
C VAL A 59 -5.28 8.85 -12.84
N ARG A 60 -4.23 9.39 -12.20
CA ARG A 60 -3.71 10.72 -12.55
C ARG A 60 -2.68 10.59 -13.66
N LEU A 61 -2.99 11.15 -14.83
CA LEU A 61 -2.10 11.15 -15.99
C LEU A 61 -0.74 11.77 -15.63
N GLY A 62 0.36 11.21 -16.18
CA GLY A 62 1.70 11.69 -15.93
C GLY A 62 2.31 11.21 -14.61
N CYS A 63 1.66 10.23 -13.92
CA CYS A 63 2.21 9.66 -12.68
C CYS A 63 3.59 8.99 -12.88
N PRO A 64 3.87 8.23 -13.95
CA PRO A 64 5.20 7.69 -14.20
C PRO A 64 6.27 8.76 -14.34
N GLU A 65 5.98 9.85 -15.05
CA GLU A 65 6.90 10.98 -15.25
C GLU A 65 7.21 11.69 -13.94
N LEU A 66 6.21 11.86 -13.07
CA LEU A 66 6.42 12.41 -11.72
C LEU A 66 7.41 11.55 -10.93
N ILE A 67 7.28 10.21 -10.98
CA ILE A 67 8.23 9.30 -10.35
C ILE A 67 9.64 9.55 -10.86
N GLY A 68 9.81 9.70 -12.17
CA GLY A 68 11.10 10.00 -12.80
C GLY A 68 11.68 11.34 -12.36
N LYS A 69 10.84 12.37 -12.23
CA LYS A 69 11.25 13.68 -11.69
C LYS A 69 11.74 13.57 -10.25
N ILE A 70 10.97 12.91 -9.38
CA ILE A 70 11.33 12.72 -7.96
C ILE A 70 12.61 11.88 -7.84
N LYS A 71 12.75 10.81 -8.64
CA LYS A 71 13.94 9.94 -8.61
C LYS A 71 15.24 10.67 -8.94
N LYS A 72 15.17 11.71 -9.77
CA LYS A 72 16.32 12.55 -10.17
C LYS A 72 16.71 13.60 -9.13
N ILE A 73 15.92 13.83 -8.10
CA ILE A 73 16.23 14.82 -7.06
C ILE A 73 17.48 14.36 -6.28
N PRO A 74 18.52 15.20 -6.15
CA PRO A 74 19.71 14.85 -5.37
C PRO A 74 19.37 14.44 -3.94
N GLY A 75 19.90 13.30 -3.50
CA GLY A 75 19.66 12.74 -2.17
C GLY A 75 18.45 11.81 -2.08
N VAL A 76 17.64 11.66 -3.13
CA VAL A 76 16.56 10.66 -3.16
C VAL A 76 17.15 9.29 -3.47
N GLU A 77 16.96 8.36 -2.55
CA GLU A 77 17.45 6.98 -2.67
C GLU A 77 16.35 6.05 -3.23
N GLN A 78 15.10 6.26 -2.82
CA GLN A 78 14.03 5.33 -3.14
C GLN A 78 12.70 6.03 -3.43
N VAL A 79 12.06 5.64 -4.53
CA VAL A 79 10.69 6.03 -4.88
C VAL A 79 9.84 4.78 -5.05
N THR A 80 8.83 4.62 -4.23
CA THR A 80 7.93 3.46 -4.24
C THR A 80 6.49 3.90 -4.45
N MET A 81 5.61 2.96 -4.81
CA MET A 81 4.20 3.24 -5.02
C MET A 81 3.30 2.36 -4.15
N THR A 82 2.12 2.86 -3.80
CA THR A 82 0.99 2.04 -3.36
C THR A 82 -0.15 2.25 -4.35
N THR A 83 -0.66 1.16 -4.91
CA THR A 83 -1.71 1.13 -5.93
C THR A 83 -2.73 0.03 -5.62
N ASN A 84 -3.93 0.15 -6.16
CA ASN A 84 -4.91 -0.93 -6.16
C ASN A 84 -4.64 -2.00 -7.24
N GLY A 85 -3.64 -1.80 -8.09
CA GLY A 85 -3.18 -2.76 -9.08
C GLY A 85 -3.95 -2.78 -10.41
N VAL A 86 -5.17 -2.23 -10.48
CA VAL A 86 -6.03 -2.33 -11.69
C VAL A 86 -5.37 -1.76 -12.96
N LEU A 87 -4.59 -0.70 -12.82
CA LEU A 87 -3.91 -0.02 -13.93
C LEU A 87 -2.41 -0.32 -13.97
N LEU A 88 -1.89 -1.12 -13.04
CA LEU A 88 -0.45 -1.29 -12.88
C LEU A 88 0.18 -1.98 -14.09
N SER A 89 -0.41 -3.05 -14.62
CA SER A 89 0.09 -3.78 -15.80
C SER A 89 0.29 -2.83 -17.00
N LYS A 90 -0.67 -1.94 -17.22
CA LYS A 90 -0.62 -0.95 -18.30
C LYS A 90 0.57 0.01 -18.18
N TYR A 91 0.86 0.47 -16.96
CA TYR A 91 1.88 1.51 -16.72
C TYR A 91 3.22 0.94 -16.25
N LEU A 92 3.32 -0.36 -15.97
CA LEU A 92 4.51 -0.99 -15.39
C LEU A 92 5.80 -0.73 -16.19
N PRO A 93 5.82 -0.88 -17.54
CA PRO A 93 7.04 -0.61 -18.31
C PRO A 93 7.53 0.83 -18.15
N GLU A 94 6.61 1.78 -18.13
CA GLU A 94 6.92 3.20 -18.01
C GLU A 94 7.36 3.58 -16.59
N LEU A 95 6.74 2.98 -15.56
CA LEU A 95 7.12 3.12 -14.16
C LEU A 95 8.54 2.62 -13.91
N LEU A 96 8.90 1.46 -14.47
CA LEU A 96 10.26 0.89 -14.37
C LEU A 96 11.28 1.77 -15.10
N LYS A 97 10.97 2.23 -16.31
CA LYS A 97 11.81 3.18 -17.07
C LYS A 97 12.07 4.46 -16.28
N ASN A 98 11.10 4.93 -15.51
CA ASN A 98 11.21 6.12 -14.66
C ASN A 98 11.81 5.83 -13.28
N GLY A 99 12.25 4.61 -12.99
CA GLY A 99 13.01 4.26 -11.78
C GLY A 99 12.13 4.00 -10.56
N LEU A 100 10.93 3.42 -10.72
CA LEU A 100 10.16 2.90 -9.59
C LEU A 100 10.92 1.75 -8.92
N ASP A 101 11.19 1.85 -7.62
CA ASP A 101 12.01 0.89 -6.89
C ASP A 101 11.23 -0.28 -6.28
N ALA A 102 9.95 -0.11 -5.98
CA ALA A 102 9.09 -1.16 -5.42
C ALA A 102 7.61 -0.78 -5.48
N VAL A 103 6.74 -1.76 -5.50
CA VAL A 103 5.29 -1.56 -5.52
C VAL A 103 4.60 -2.27 -4.35
N ASN A 104 3.63 -1.59 -3.73
CA ASN A 104 2.68 -2.20 -2.83
C ASN A 104 1.33 -2.26 -3.56
N ILE A 105 0.74 -3.43 -3.66
CA ILE A 105 -0.56 -3.65 -4.30
C ILE A 105 -1.57 -3.96 -3.20
N SER A 106 -2.69 -3.23 -3.19
CA SER A 106 -3.78 -3.50 -2.25
C SER A 106 -4.67 -4.61 -2.81
N LEU A 107 -4.78 -5.72 -2.06
CA LEU A 107 -5.57 -6.89 -2.45
C LEU A 107 -6.08 -7.60 -1.20
N ASP A 108 -7.38 -7.53 -0.96
CA ASP A 108 -8.01 -8.01 0.26
C ASP A 108 -8.60 -9.42 0.15
N THR A 109 -8.73 -9.95 -1.07
CA THR A 109 -9.32 -11.26 -1.35
C THR A 109 -8.87 -11.79 -2.71
N LEU A 110 -8.82 -13.10 -2.87
CA LEU A 110 -8.62 -13.80 -4.14
C LEU A 110 -9.93 -14.32 -4.74
N ASP A 111 -11.04 -14.13 -4.05
CA ASP A 111 -12.37 -14.47 -4.53
C ASP A 111 -12.98 -13.31 -5.33
N ARG A 112 -13.47 -13.58 -6.55
CA ARG A 112 -13.97 -12.57 -7.50
C ARG A 112 -15.22 -11.85 -6.98
N GLU A 113 -16.15 -12.59 -6.40
CA GLU A 113 -17.41 -12.03 -5.93
C GLU A 113 -17.18 -11.16 -4.69
N ARG A 114 -16.35 -11.63 -3.76
CA ARG A 114 -15.91 -10.83 -2.60
C ARG A 114 -15.15 -9.59 -3.03
N TYR A 115 -14.25 -9.71 -4.00
CA TYR A 115 -13.51 -8.57 -4.54
C TYR A 115 -14.48 -7.50 -5.06
N GLN A 116 -15.48 -7.90 -5.86
CA GLN A 116 -16.50 -7.00 -6.37
C GLN A 116 -17.31 -6.36 -5.24
N VAL A 117 -17.69 -7.12 -4.21
CA VAL A 117 -18.41 -6.61 -3.04
C VAL A 117 -17.57 -5.62 -2.23
N ILE A 118 -16.28 -5.91 -2.02
CA ILE A 118 -15.37 -5.04 -1.23
C ILE A 118 -15.04 -3.76 -2.00
N THR A 119 -14.74 -3.88 -3.31
CA THR A 119 -14.16 -2.80 -4.11
C THR A 119 -15.16 -2.05 -4.97
N GLY A 120 -16.40 -2.56 -5.11
CA GLY A 120 -17.44 -2.00 -5.98
C GLY A 120 -17.20 -2.21 -7.47
N ARG A 121 -16.19 -2.99 -7.87
CA ARG A 121 -15.84 -3.24 -9.28
C ARG A 121 -15.32 -4.67 -9.46
N ASP A 122 -15.55 -5.25 -10.63
CA ASP A 122 -15.08 -6.59 -11.00
C ASP A 122 -13.74 -6.48 -11.76
N GLU A 123 -12.66 -6.23 -11.03
CA GLU A 123 -11.33 -5.98 -11.60
C GLU A 123 -10.25 -6.93 -11.06
N LEU A 124 -10.63 -8.00 -10.32
CA LEU A 124 -9.67 -8.90 -9.69
C LEU A 124 -8.66 -9.48 -10.67
N PHE A 125 -9.13 -9.90 -11.85
CA PHE A 125 -8.24 -10.49 -12.86
C PHE A 125 -7.10 -9.53 -13.26
N ARG A 126 -7.40 -8.25 -13.46
CA ARG A 126 -6.39 -7.23 -13.80
C ARG A 126 -5.39 -7.00 -12.68
N VAL A 127 -5.85 -7.11 -11.42
CA VAL A 127 -4.96 -6.97 -10.27
C VAL A 127 -4.01 -8.15 -10.19
N LEU A 128 -4.50 -9.38 -10.36
CA LEU A 128 -3.67 -10.58 -10.35
C LEU A 128 -2.66 -10.58 -11.50
N GLU A 129 -3.09 -10.22 -12.72
CA GLU A 129 -2.20 -10.01 -13.86
C GLU A 129 -1.09 -8.99 -13.54
N SER A 130 -1.45 -7.88 -12.90
CA SER A 130 -0.48 -6.86 -12.48
C SER A 130 0.51 -7.37 -11.44
N VAL A 131 0.07 -8.22 -10.51
CA VAL A 131 0.94 -8.88 -9.54
C VAL A 131 1.95 -9.75 -10.26
N ASP A 132 1.49 -10.59 -11.19
CA ASP A 132 2.36 -11.51 -11.94
C ASP A 132 3.38 -10.75 -12.79
N GLN A 133 2.94 -9.78 -13.57
CA GLN A 133 3.84 -8.95 -14.38
C GLN A 133 4.88 -8.18 -13.53
N ALA A 134 4.50 -7.68 -12.36
CA ALA A 134 5.43 -6.99 -11.48
C ALA A 134 6.48 -7.94 -10.86
N VAL A 135 6.08 -9.16 -10.48
CA VAL A 135 6.99 -10.20 -9.99
C VAL A 135 7.95 -10.64 -11.10
N ASP A 136 7.44 -10.90 -12.31
CA ASP A 136 8.22 -11.30 -13.47
C ASP A 136 9.22 -10.23 -13.92
N ALA A 137 8.85 -8.96 -13.77
CA ALA A 137 9.74 -7.82 -14.01
C ALA A 137 10.86 -7.66 -12.95
N GLY A 138 10.83 -8.47 -11.88
CA GLY A 138 11.85 -8.47 -10.83
C GLY A 138 11.79 -7.29 -9.86
N ILE A 139 10.72 -6.47 -9.91
CA ILE A 139 10.56 -5.38 -8.94
C ILE A 139 10.05 -5.95 -7.61
N PRO A 140 10.53 -5.46 -6.44
CA PRO A 140 9.99 -5.88 -5.15
C PRO A 140 8.49 -5.60 -5.03
N VAL A 141 7.70 -6.66 -4.86
CA VAL A 141 6.23 -6.59 -4.74
C VAL A 141 5.80 -6.89 -3.32
N LYS A 142 4.87 -6.11 -2.80
CA LYS A 142 4.18 -6.39 -1.53
C LYS A 142 2.68 -6.29 -1.73
N ILE A 143 1.97 -7.32 -1.36
CA ILE A 143 0.51 -7.28 -1.24
C ILE A 143 0.16 -6.71 0.13
N ASN A 144 -0.74 -5.76 0.19
CA ASN A 144 -1.36 -5.26 1.41
C ASN A 144 -2.79 -5.77 1.47
N SER A 145 -3.13 -6.46 2.53
CA SER A 145 -4.46 -6.98 2.76
C SER A 145 -5.01 -6.49 4.09
N VAL A 146 -6.25 -6.03 4.08
CA VAL A 146 -7.01 -5.66 5.27
C VAL A 146 -8.16 -6.65 5.42
N LEU A 147 -8.09 -7.47 6.45
CA LEU A 147 -9.14 -8.45 6.73
C LEU A 147 -10.25 -7.82 7.56
N GLN A 148 -11.49 -8.18 7.23
CA GLN A 148 -12.71 -7.67 7.82
C GLN A 148 -13.58 -8.87 8.27
N LYS A 149 -14.01 -8.86 9.51
CA LYS A 149 -14.88 -9.90 10.04
C LYS A 149 -16.21 -9.97 9.28
N GLY A 150 -16.68 -11.18 8.99
CA GLY A 150 -17.89 -11.41 8.22
C GLY A 150 -17.78 -11.10 6.73
N MET A 151 -16.53 -10.87 6.21
CA MET A 151 -16.33 -10.53 4.81
C MET A 151 -15.22 -11.37 4.13
N ASN A 152 -13.99 -11.28 4.64
CA ASN A 152 -12.82 -11.94 4.06
C ASN A 152 -11.84 -12.46 5.13
N GLU A 153 -12.31 -12.70 6.33
CA GLU A 153 -11.49 -13.21 7.43
C GLU A 153 -10.84 -14.56 7.15
N ASP A 154 -11.46 -15.38 6.35
CA ASP A 154 -11.01 -16.71 5.93
C ASP A 154 -9.93 -16.68 4.80
N GLU A 155 -9.71 -15.54 4.17
CA GLU A 155 -8.79 -15.38 3.03
C GLU A 155 -7.31 -15.38 3.43
N PHE A 156 -7.00 -15.26 4.73
CA PHE A 156 -5.61 -15.11 5.19
C PHE A 156 -4.70 -16.27 4.74
N LEU A 157 -5.21 -17.51 4.72
CA LEU A 157 -4.43 -18.67 4.26
C LEU A 157 -4.15 -18.61 2.75
N ALA A 158 -5.17 -18.31 1.95
CA ALA A 158 -5.03 -18.21 0.50
C ALA A 158 -4.06 -17.08 0.10
N LEU A 159 -4.20 -15.92 0.74
CA LEU A 159 -3.29 -14.79 0.53
C LEU A 159 -1.86 -15.10 0.99
N ALA A 160 -1.68 -15.72 2.17
CA ALA A 160 -0.36 -16.08 2.67
C ALA A 160 0.36 -17.09 1.75
N ARG A 161 -0.38 -18.02 1.13
CA ARG A 161 0.17 -19.01 0.17
C ARG A 161 0.81 -18.37 -1.06
N LEU A 162 0.43 -17.16 -1.44
CA LEU A 162 1.11 -16.45 -2.52
C LEU A 162 2.61 -16.26 -2.26
N THR A 163 3.04 -16.22 -1.00
CA THR A 163 4.46 -16.13 -0.62
C THR A 163 5.22 -17.45 -0.84
N LEU A 164 4.52 -18.58 -0.96
CA LEU A 164 5.12 -19.87 -1.30
C LEU A 164 5.40 -19.97 -2.81
N GLU A 165 4.47 -19.45 -3.61
CA GLU A 165 4.44 -19.59 -5.06
C GLU A 165 5.25 -18.51 -5.78
N LYS A 166 5.28 -17.31 -5.20
CA LYS A 166 5.82 -16.10 -5.83
C LYS A 166 6.80 -15.38 -4.92
N LYS A 167 7.81 -14.74 -5.52
CA LYS A 167 8.77 -13.89 -4.80
C LYS A 167 8.14 -12.52 -4.46
N LEU A 168 7.22 -12.53 -3.53
CA LEU A 168 6.53 -11.34 -3.02
C LEU A 168 6.25 -11.48 -1.52
N ASP A 169 6.03 -10.35 -0.84
CA ASP A 169 5.56 -10.36 0.54
C ASP A 169 4.04 -10.10 0.58
N VAL A 170 3.34 -10.78 1.49
CA VAL A 170 1.95 -10.47 1.85
C VAL A 170 1.92 -9.83 3.23
N ARG A 171 1.22 -8.71 3.39
CA ARG A 171 1.11 -7.99 4.66
C ARG A 171 -0.33 -7.86 5.10
N PHE A 172 -0.65 -8.42 6.24
CA PHE A 172 -1.92 -8.20 6.90
C PHE A 172 -1.85 -6.91 7.73
N ILE A 173 -2.82 -6.05 7.54
CA ILE A 173 -2.88 -4.73 8.17
C ILE A 173 -4.18 -4.66 8.97
N GLU A 174 -4.09 -4.47 10.27
CA GLU A 174 -5.27 -4.25 11.10
C GLU A 174 -6.05 -3.04 10.62
N MET A 175 -7.38 -3.21 10.49
CA MET A 175 -8.30 -2.14 10.14
C MET A 175 -8.21 -1.04 11.19
N MET A 176 -7.84 0.15 10.76
CA MET A 176 -7.74 1.30 11.67
C MET A 176 -9.11 1.97 11.82
N PRO A 177 -9.50 2.42 13.03
CA PRO A 177 -10.77 3.09 13.26
C PRO A 177 -10.75 4.55 12.76
N ILE A 178 -10.41 4.73 11.48
CA ILE A 178 -10.29 6.04 10.81
C ILE A 178 -11.37 6.12 9.73
N GLY A 179 -12.05 7.25 9.64
CA GLY A 179 -13.09 7.45 8.65
C GLY A 179 -14.15 6.36 8.72
N LEU A 180 -14.42 5.72 7.59
CA LEU A 180 -15.38 4.61 7.48
C LEU A 180 -14.89 3.31 8.12
N GLY A 181 -13.58 3.14 8.30
CA GLY A 181 -13.01 1.98 8.98
C GLY A 181 -13.55 1.74 10.39
N LYS A 182 -14.09 2.79 11.05
CA LYS A 182 -14.76 2.69 12.35
C LYS A 182 -16.02 1.79 12.35
N LYS A 183 -16.59 1.51 11.17
CA LYS A 183 -17.82 0.73 11.01
C LYS A 183 -17.55 -0.77 10.85
N PHE A 184 -16.28 -1.17 10.75
CA PHE A 184 -15.89 -2.55 10.48
C PHE A 184 -15.16 -3.13 11.69
N GLU A 185 -15.44 -4.39 11.97
CA GLU A 185 -14.77 -5.12 13.03
C GLU A 185 -13.39 -5.60 12.55
N THR A 186 -12.38 -5.31 13.35
CA THR A 186 -11.00 -5.67 13.07
C THR A 186 -10.73 -7.14 13.38
N ILE A 187 -9.90 -7.76 12.57
CA ILE A 187 -9.25 -9.03 12.88
C ILE A 187 -7.83 -8.71 13.35
N TYR A 188 -7.45 -9.31 14.46
CA TYR A 188 -6.14 -9.07 15.04
C TYR A 188 -5.07 -9.91 14.34
N ASN A 189 -3.94 -9.30 14.08
CA ASN A 189 -2.82 -9.99 13.43
C ASN A 189 -2.28 -11.17 14.26
N GLU A 190 -2.44 -11.13 15.58
CA GLU A 190 -2.09 -12.21 16.48
C GLU A 190 -2.92 -13.47 16.21
N ASP A 191 -4.25 -13.31 16.01
CA ASP A 191 -5.14 -14.42 15.68
C ASP A 191 -4.75 -15.04 14.32
N ILE A 192 -4.44 -14.20 13.32
CA ILE A 192 -3.98 -14.67 12.01
C ILE A 192 -2.67 -15.46 12.15
N LEU A 193 -1.72 -14.96 12.94
CA LEU A 193 -0.45 -15.64 13.17
C LEU A 193 -0.62 -16.97 13.88
N GLU A 194 -1.51 -17.06 14.85
CA GLU A 194 -1.82 -18.32 15.55
C GLU A 194 -2.42 -19.36 14.60
N GLU A 195 -3.36 -18.95 13.76
CA GLU A 195 -3.94 -19.85 12.75
C GLU A 195 -2.92 -20.29 11.69
N LEU A 196 -2.02 -19.38 11.27
CA LEU A 196 -0.91 -19.74 10.38
C LEU A 196 0.04 -20.74 11.03
N LYS A 197 0.35 -20.62 12.31
CA LYS A 197 1.18 -21.58 13.06
C LYS A 197 0.55 -22.97 13.15
N LYS A 198 -0.77 -23.06 13.25
CA LYS A 198 -1.47 -24.36 13.22
C LYS A 198 -1.33 -25.06 11.87
N GLN A 199 -1.36 -24.30 10.76
CA GLN A 199 -1.22 -24.82 9.41
C GLN A 199 0.24 -25.06 9.01
N TYR A 200 1.16 -24.25 9.54
CA TYR A 200 2.59 -24.27 9.25
C TYR A 200 3.38 -24.28 10.57
N PRO A 201 3.52 -25.43 11.25
CA PRO A 201 4.21 -25.49 12.56
C PRO A 201 5.67 -25.00 12.52
N ASP A 202 6.33 -25.14 11.35
CA ASP A 202 7.73 -24.75 11.14
C ASP A 202 7.89 -23.29 10.69
N ILE A 203 6.88 -22.44 10.88
CA ILE A 203 6.95 -21.00 10.58
C ILE A 203 8.05 -20.35 11.45
N GLN A 204 8.88 -19.52 10.84
CA GLN A 204 10.01 -18.86 11.49
C GLN A 204 9.89 -17.34 11.41
N GLU A 205 10.46 -16.65 12.40
CA GLU A 205 10.63 -15.20 12.33
C GLU A 205 11.56 -14.84 11.17
N ASP A 206 11.14 -13.90 10.32
CA ASP A 206 12.00 -13.38 9.27
C ASP A 206 12.60 -12.04 9.71
N ARG A 207 13.92 -12.05 9.94
CA ARG A 207 14.69 -10.88 10.37
C ARG A 207 15.29 -10.07 9.23
N GLN A 208 14.99 -10.43 7.99
CA GLN A 208 15.46 -9.66 6.83
C GLN A 208 14.80 -8.29 6.79
N ILE A 209 15.48 -7.35 6.13
CA ILE A 209 14.94 -6.00 5.94
C ILE A 209 14.04 -5.99 4.72
N HIS A 210 12.72 -6.01 4.94
CA HIS A 210 11.71 -5.93 3.89
C HIS A 210 11.33 -4.50 3.49
N GLY A 211 12.07 -3.50 3.93
CA GLY A 211 11.84 -2.08 3.64
C GLY A 211 11.74 -1.23 4.90
N ASN A 212 11.07 -0.07 4.83
CA ASN A 212 11.09 0.94 5.89
C ASN A 212 9.77 1.01 6.70
N GLY A 213 8.94 -0.01 6.60
CA GLY A 213 7.65 -0.09 7.29
C GLY A 213 7.76 -0.72 8.68
N PRO A 214 6.70 -0.66 9.48
CA PRO A 214 6.67 -1.21 10.82
C PRO A 214 6.24 -2.69 10.85
N ALA A 215 6.15 -3.35 9.70
CA ALA A 215 5.70 -4.74 9.65
C ALA A 215 6.74 -5.66 10.28
N VAL A 216 6.28 -6.57 11.12
CA VAL A 216 7.04 -7.73 11.60
C VAL A 216 6.77 -8.88 10.65
N TYR A 217 7.79 -9.64 10.28
CA TYR A 217 7.67 -10.68 9.26
C TYR A 217 7.94 -12.07 9.81
N VAL A 218 7.23 -13.04 9.22
CA VAL A 218 7.48 -14.46 9.38
C VAL A 218 7.64 -15.10 8.01
N LYS A 219 8.37 -16.20 7.95
CA LYS A 219 8.59 -16.97 6.73
C LYS A 219 7.89 -18.32 6.84
N LEU A 220 7.07 -18.65 5.86
CA LEU A 220 6.49 -19.97 5.73
C LEU A 220 7.57 -20.97 5.25
N PRO A 221 7.48 -22.26 5.61
CA PRO A 221 8.41 -23.29 5.11
C PRO A 221 8.46 -23.25 3.59
N VAL A 222 9.67 -23.32 3.03
CA VAL A 222 9.96 -23.27 1.59
C VAL A 222 9.41 -22.04 0.83
N GLY A 223 8.99 -20.99 1.57
CA GLY A 223 8.47 -19.76 0.98
C GLY A 223 9.51 -18.96 0.18
N GLN A 224 9.10 -18.40 -0.96
CA GLN A 224 9.92 -17.48 -1.76
C GLN A 224 9.88 -16.04 -1.20
N GLY A 225 8.77 -15.67 -0.56
CA GLY A 225 8.55 -14.40 0.12
C GLY A 225 8.19 -14.61 1.59
N SER A 226 7.66 -13.57 2.22
CA SER A 226 7.36 -13.55 3.66
C SER A 226 5.99 -12.97 3.96
N VAL A 227 5.40 -13.38 5.09
CA VAL A 227 4.15 -12.85 5.59
C VAL A 227 4.47 -11.79 6.65
N GLY A 228 3.96 -10.58 6.45
CA GLY A 228 4.17 -9.45 7.35
C GLY A 228 2.90 -9.03 8.09
N PHE A 229 3.06 -8.50 9.28
CA PHE A 229 1.97 -8.03 10.14
C PHE A 229 2.16 -6.57 10.50
N ILE A 230 1.14 -5.75 10.29
CA ILE A 230 1.09 -4.34 10.68
C ILE A 230 -0.02 -4.17 11.70
N SER A 231 0.32 -4.35 12.98
CA SER A 231 -0.61 -4.25 14.10
C SER A 231 -0.75 -2.80 14.53
N ALA A 232 -1.63 -2.07 13.83
CA ALA A 232 -1.81 -0.64 14.02
C ALA A 232 -2.52 -0.28 15.33
N LEU A 233 -3.31 -1.20 15.90
CA LEU A 233 -4.09 -1.01 17.12
C LEU A 233 -3.36 -1.57 18.35
N HIS A 234 -2.81 -2.77 18.26
CA HIS A 234 -2.25 -3.51 19.40
C HIS A 234 -0.74 -3.38 19.48
N GLY A 235 -0.03 -3.33 18.37
CA GLY A 235 1.42 -3.28 18.30
C GLY A 235 2.05 -1.89 18.49
N LYS A 236 1.30 -0.82 18.69
CA LYS A 236 1.69 0.60 18.94
C LYS A 236 3.12 0.97 18.49
N PHE A 237 3.41 0.78 17.21
CA PHE A 237 4.72 1.11 16.62
C PHE A 237 4.97 2.64 16.50
N CYS A 238 4.14 3.46 17.14
CA CYS A 238 4.21 4.93 17.05
C CYS A 238 5.57 5.49 17.46
N GLN A 239 6.21 4.91 18.45
CA GLN A 239 7.53 5.33 18.94
C GLN A 239 8.63 5.20 17.88
N TYR A 240 8.47 4.26 16.94
CA TYR A 240 9.42 4.00 15.85
C TYR A 240 8.91 4.49 14.49
N CYS A 241 7.83 5.28 14.48
CA CYS A 241 7.21 5.74 13.25
C CYS A 241 8.04 6.87 12.61
N ASN A 242 8.62 6.57 11.46
CA ASN A 242 9.45 7.50 10.67
C ASN A 242 8.69 8.09 9.46
N ARG A 243 7.35 8.22 9.55
CA ARG A 243 6.52 8.58 8.39
C ARG A 243 5.94 9.98 8.54
N ILE A 244 6.11 10.79 7.50
CA ILE A 244 5.36 12.01 7.26
C ILE A 244 4.52 11.84 6.00
N ARG A 245 3.34 12.45 5.96
CA ARG A 245 2.39 12.37 4.83
C ARG A 245 2.10 13.75 4.28
N MET A 246 1.88 13.81 2.98
CA MET A 246 1.31 14.98 2.31
C MET A 246 -0.01 14.58 1.64
N THR A 247 -1.05 15.34 1.86
CA THR A 247 -2.34 15.18 1.18
C THR A 247 -2.24 15.69 -0.26
N ALA A 248 -3.23 15.39 -1.09
CA ALA A 248 -3.29 15.90 -2.47
C ALA A 248 -3.41 17.43 -2.56
N GLN A 249 -3.82 18.06 -1.47
CA GLN A 249 -3.92 19.54 -1.32
C GLN A 249 -2.67 20.19 -0.71
N GLY A 250 -1.61 19.42 -0.43
CA GLY A 250 -0.36 19.92 0.13
C GLY A 250 -0.26 19.94 1.66
N CYS A 251 -1.33 19.59 2.38
CA CYS A 251 -1.30 19.57 3.83
C CYS A 251 -0.35 18.46 4.34
N LEU A 252 0.63 18.83 5.17
CA LEU A 252 1.56 17.92 5.80
C LEU A 252 0.97 17.36 7.10
N LYS A 253 0.93 16.04 7.23
CA LYS A 253 0.42 15.34 8.41
C LYS A 253 1.50 14.42 8.99
N PRO A 254 1.82 14.54 10.28
CA PRO A 254 2.78 13.67 10.93
C PRO A 254 2.21 12.23 11.11
N CYS A 255 0.89 12.12 11.25
CA CYS A 255 0.22 10.86 11.47
C CYS A 255 -1.04 10.70 10.60
N LEU A 256 -1.45 9.45 10.34
CA LEU A 256 -2.72 9.16 9.68
C LEU A 256 -3.91 9.34 10.63
N CYS A 257 -3.71 8.95 11.93
CA CYS A 257 -4.76 8.92 12.95
C CYS A 257 -4.86 10.19 13.75
N TYR A 258 -3.74 10.83 14.07
CA TYR A 258 -3.65 11.90 15.05
C TYR A 258 -3.01 13.15 14.46
N GLY A 259 -3.41 14.30 15.03
CA GLY A 259 -2.82 15.59 14.71
C GLY A 259 -3.55 16.37 13.63
N LYS A 260 -3.55 17.69 13.79
CA LYS A 260 -3.90 18.61 12.70
C LYS A 260 -2.73 18.66 11.72
N GLY A 261 -3.02 18.76 10.44
CA GLY A 261 -2.00 19.00 9.43
C GLY A 261 -1.53 20.47 9.47
N VAL A 262 -0.41 20.73 8.80
CA VAL A 262 0.11 22.07 8.49
C VAL A 262 0.01 22.25 6.99
N GLU A 263 -0.59 23.35 6.57
CA GLU A 263 -0.71 23.77 5.16
C GLU A 263 0.49 24.59 4.73
#